data_437953f68fe063a51a79763714f8cf69
#
_entry.id   437953f68fe063a51a79763714f8cf69
#
_cell.length_a   1.000
_cell.length_b   1.000
_cell.length_c   1.000
_cell.angle_alpha   90.00
_cell.angle_beta   90.00
_cell.angle_gamma   90.00
#
_symmetry.space_group_name_H-M   'P 1'
#
loop_
_entity.id
_entity.type
_entity.pdbx_description
1 polymer ?
#
loop_
_entity_poly.entity_id
_entity_poly.type
_entity_poly.pdbx_seq_one_letter_code
_entity_poly.pdbx_strand_id
1 'polypeptide(L)'
;MCIRDRGNRIELVYKPHTDNSPFVSGRPISGFKTDVCGLGHAVLHVSNVDMLIPFYRDILDFKISDYSFDPISLCFFHVNGRHHSFALIGSGQQGFHHFMVEYKNLDDVGQGYDLLQYNHKNGIAYTLGRHTNDYMTSFYAHTPSGFFIENGWGGRIIDPTKWVPHETNEGPSFWGHERLYLPDDERLKFRKKRIETAQKGKRSPMIIDCPWLYQNIKKKYEIEKIQEEEDLEDIL
;
A
#
# COMPACT_ATOMS: atom_id res chain seq x y z
N MET A 1 28.34 -7.88 -0.50
CA MET A 1 28.74 -6.60 0.11
C MET A 1 27.73 -6.27 1.18
N CYS A 2 28.17 -5.90 2.37
CA CYS A 2 27.29 -5.54 3.51
C CYS A 2 27.53 -4.08 3.85
N ILE A 3 26.46 -3.28 3.88
CA ILE A 3 26.47 -1.86 4.22
C ILE A 3 25.40 -1.58 5.27
N ARG A 4 25.47 -0.41 5.91
CA ARG A 4 24.48 0.00 6.91
C ARG A 4 23.91 1.37 6.58
N ASP A 5 22.61 1.49 6.62
CA ASP A 5 21.90 2.76 6.57
C ASP A 5 21.70 3.30 8.01
N ARG A 6 22.73 3.78 8.66
CA ARG A 6 22.65 4.30 10.04
C ARG A 6 22.04 3.33 11.09
N GLY A 7 22.06 2.03 10.84
CA GLY A 7 21.56 1.03 11.79
C GLY A 7 21.08 -0.25 11.13
N ASN A 8 20.33 -0.15 10.05
CA ASN A 8 19.86 -1.32 9.32
C ASN A 8 20.99 -1.91 8.47
N ARG A 9 21.14 -3.22 8.54
CA ARG A 9 22.10 -3.95 7.72
C ARG A 9 21.48 -4.23 6.35
N ILE A 10 22.20 -3.85 5.29
CA ILE A 10 21.79 -4.09 3.90
C ILE A 10 22.84 -5.01 3.26
N GLU A 11 22.39 -6.06 2.63
CA GLU A 11 23.21 -7.00 1.90
C GLU A 11 22.86 -6.97 0.42
N LEU A 12 23.86 -6.76 -0.42
CA LEU A 12 23.74 -6.90 -1.87
C LEU A 12 24.15 -8.31 -2.27
N VAL A 13 23.21 -9.04 -2.85
CA VAL A 13 23.39 -10.44 -3.26
C VAL A 13 23.33 -10.54 -4.78
N TYR A 14 24.31 -11.24 -5.36
CA TYR A 14 24.32 -11.57 -6.79
C TYR A 14 24.09 -13.06 -6.98
N LYS A 15 23.15 -13.43 -7.85
CA LYS A 15 22.74 -14.82 -8.11
C LYS A 15 22.45 -15.60 -6.82
N PRO A 16 21.42 -15.19 -6.05
CA PRO A 16 21.08 -15.92 -4.84
C PRO A 16 20.76 -17.39 -5.18
N HIS A 17 21.06 -18.28 -4.25
CA HIS A 17 20.63 -19.67 -4.36
C HIS A 17 19.09 -19.70 -4.36
N THR A 18 18.52 -20.37 -5.34
CA THR A 18 17.07 -20.61 -5.42
C THR A 18 16.78 -22.07 -5.13
N ASP A 19 15.88 -22.32 -4.22
CA ASP A 19 15.31 -23.66 -4.00
C ASP A 19 14.16 -23.85 -5.00
N ASN A 20 14.09 -25.02 -5.62
CA ASN A 20 13.01 -25.40 -6.54
C ASN A 20 11.80 -25.99 -5.80
N SER A 21 11.87 -26.10 -4.47
CA SER A 21 10.73 -26.56 -3.66
C SER A 21 9.58 -25.53 -3.72
N PRO A 22 8.36 -25.94 -4.09
CA PRO A 22 7.24 -25.02 -4.13
C PRO A 22 6.90 -24.53 -2.71
N PHE A 23 6.50 -23.27 -2.59
CA PHE A 23 5.91 -22.77 -1.35
C PHE A 23 4.62 -23.53 -1.05
N VAL A 24 4.51 -24.06 0.15
CA VAL A 24 3.33 -24.75 0.65
C VAL A 24 2.66 -23.89 1.72
N SER A 25 1.50 -23.33 1.40
CA SER A 25 0.73 -22.53 2.36
C SER A 25 0.05 -23.40 3.41
N GLY A 26 -0.13 -22.88 4.63
CA GLY A 26 -0.82 -23.55 5.72
C GLY A 26 -2.34 -23.74 5.48
N ARG A 27 -2.90 -23.06 4.48
CA ARG A 27 -4.26 -23.20 3.95
C ARG A 27 -4.26 -22.99 2.42
N PRO A 28 -5.27 -23.47 1.70
CA PRO A 28 -5.41 -23.12 0.28
C PRO A 28 -5.52 -21.61 0.08
N ILE A 29 -4.72 -21.06 -0.83
CA ILE A 29 -4.74 -19.67 -1.26
C ILE A 29 -4.62 -19.59 -2.79
N SER A 30 -5.03 -18.47 -3.38
CA SER A 30 -4.92 -18.24 -4.83
C SER A 30 -3.47 -18.03 -5.31
N GLY A 31 -2.52 -17.89 -4.40
CA GLY A 31 -1.13 -17.55 -4.65
C GLY A 31 -0.85 -16.05 -4.55
N PHE A 32 0.42 -15.67 -4.74
CA PHE A 32 0.87 -14.29 -4.62
C PHE A 32 0.99 -13.60 -5.98
N LYS A 33 0.75 -12.29 -5.99
CA LYS A 33 0.90 -11.45 -7.18
C LYS A 33 2.33 -11.42 -7.71
N THR A 34 3.29 -11.60 -6.82
CA THR A 34 4.73 -11.69 -7.09
C THR A 34 5.20 -13.12 -7.36
N ASP A 35 4.26 -14.04 -7.58
CA ASP A 35 4.47 -15.47 -7.79
C ASP A 35 5.35 -16.11 -6.71
N VAL A 36 6.39 -16.85 -7.11
CA VAL A 36 7.27 -17.59 -6.21
C VAL A 36 8.05 -16.72 -5.23
N CYS A 37 8.20 -15.43 -5.51
CA CYS A 37 8.91 -14.52 -4.63
C CYS A 37 8.12 -14.12 -3.39
N GLY A 38 6.77 -14.10 -3.47
CA GLY A 38 5.86 -13.80 -2.35
C GLY A 38 5.94 -12.37 -1.80
N LEU A 39 7.14 -11.77 -1.71
CA LEU A 39 7.36 -10.46 -1.11
C LEU A 39 6.86 -9.34 -2.02
N GLY A 40 5.93 -8.54 -1.50
CA GLY A 40 5.42 -7.33 -2.18
C GLY A 40 6.25 -6.10 -1.89
N HIS A 41 6.45 -5.79 -0.62
CA HIS A 41 7.32 -4.71 -0.15
C HIS A 41 7.83 -4.96 1.28
N ALA A 42 8.81 -4.14 1.69
CA ALA A 42 9.32 -4.10 3.04
C ALA A 42 9.34 -2.66 3.57
N VAL A 43 9.11 -2.48 4.87
CA VAL A 43 9.04 -1.15 5.50
C VAL A 43 9.86 -1.13 6.78
N LEU A 44 10.64 -0.06 6.93
CA LEU A 44 11.48 0.16 8.10
C LEU A 44 10.99 1.35 8.95
N HIS A 45 11.05 1.18 10.25
CA HIS A 45 11.09 2.29 11.20
C HIS A 45 12.46 2.95 11.18
N VAL A 46 12.48 4.28 11.10
CA VAL A 46 13.71 5.06 11.13
C VAL A 46 13.56 6.29 12.04
N SER A 47 14.67 6.77 12.56
CA SER A 47 14.67 7.97 13.39
C SER A 47 14.40 9.25 12.56
N ASN A 48 14.86 9.29 11.32
CA ASN A 48 14.69 10.44 10.42
C ASN A 48 14.69 9.97 8.97
N VAL A 49 13.60 10.21 8.26
CA VAL A 49 13.41 9.79 6.86
C VAL A 49 14.33 10.57 5.92
N ASP A 50 14.42 11.89 6.08
CA ASP A 50 15.15 12.77 5.16
C ASP A 50 16.66 12.43 5.10
N MET A 51 17.21 11.98 6.22
CA MET A 51 18.61 11.59 6.30
C MET A 51 18.93 10.32 5.52
N LEU A 52 17.93 9.48 5.23
CA LEU A 52 18.10 8.20 4.55
C LEU A 52 17.71 8.25 3.07
N ILE A 53 16.88 9.19 2.66
CA ILE A 53 16.47 9.36 1.26
C ILE A 53 17.67 9.37 0.30
N PRO A 54 18.75 10.16 0.53
CA PRO A 54 19.89 10.15 -0.38
C PRO A 54 20.57 8.78 -0.55
N PHE A 55 20.61 7.99 0.53
CA PHE A 55 21.19 6.66 0.47
C PHE A 55 20.38 5.72 -0.45
N TYR A 56 19.06 5.67 -0.28
CA TYR A 56 18.21 4.80 -1.10
C TYR A 56 18.07 5.32 -2.53
N ARG A 57 17.89 6.64 -2.70
CA ARG A 57 17.68 7.25 -4.01
C ARG A 57 18.97 7.32 -4.83
N ASP A 58 20.06 7.84 -4.25
CA ASP A 58 21.26 8.23 -5.02
C ASP A 58 22.31 7.11 -5.08
N ILE A 59 22.33 6.21 -4.07
CA ILE A 59 23.28 5.10 -4.02
C ILE A 59 22.66 3.80 -4.50
N LEU A 60 21.40 3.49 -4.10
CA LEU A 60 20.72 2.26 -4.48
C LEU A 60 19.79 2.42 -5.68
N ASP A 61 19.69 3.64 -6.25
CA ASP A 61 18.88 3.98 -7.42
C ASP A 61 17.37 3.70 -7.27
N PHE A 62 16.86 3.73 -6.03
CA PHE A 62 15.44 3.65 -5.77
C PHE A 62 14.75 4.95 -6.19
N LYS A 63 13.59 4.85 -6.82
CA LYS A 63 12.81 6.01 -7.23
C LYS A 63 11.73 6.32 -6.19
N ILE A 64 11.56 7.58 -5.83
CA ILE A 64 10.49 7.99 -4.91
C ILE A 64 9.15 7.87 -5.62
N SER A 65 8.19 7.22 -4.98
CA SER A 65 6.81 7.13 -5.45
C SER A 65 5.97 8.27 -4.89
N ASP A 66 5.92 8.37 -3.59
CA ASP A 66 5.28 9.45 -2.86
C ASP A 66 5.88 9.61 -1.45
N TYR A 67 5.46 10.64 -0.77
CA TYR A 67 5.88 10.95 0.59
C TYR A 67 4.78 11.69 1.35
N SER A 68 4.86 11.71 2.68
CA SER A 68 3.95 12.43 3.55
C SER A 68 4.70 12.97 4.76
N PHE A 69 4.23 14.09 5.32
CA PHE A 69 4.76 14.65 6.56
C PHE A 69 3.76 14.60 7.71
N ASP A 70 2.47 14.47 7.43
CA ASP A 70 1.39 14.51 8.42
C ASP A 70 0.42 13.33 8.21
N PRO A 71 0.07 12.54 9.23
CA PRO A 71 0.40 12.69 10.65
C PRO A 71 1.78 12.14 11.05
N ILE A 72 2.54 11.57 10.12
CA ILE A 72 3.88 11.01 10.34
C ILE A 72 4.69 11.13 9.04
N SER A 73 6.01 11.33 9.17
CA SER A 73 6.90 11.37 8.00
C SER A 73 7.04 9.99 7.38
N LEU A 74 6.76 9.89 6.09
CA LEU A 74 6.81 8.67 5.29
C LEU A 74 7.52 8.95 3.96
N CYS A 75 8.24 7.96 3.43
CA CYS A 75 8.74 8.00 2.06
C CYS A 75 8.64 6.59 1.45
N PHE A 76 8.03 6.51 0.28
CA PHE A 76 7.79 5.28 -0.46
C PHE A 76 8.64 5.24 -1.72
N PHE A 77 9.25 4.08 -1.99
CA PHE A 77 10.16 3.92 -3.12
C PHE A 77 9.75 2.74 -4.00
N HIS A 78 9.88 2.92 -5.31
CA HIS A 78 9.71 1.83 -6.28
C HIS A 78 11.04 1.51 -6.99
N VAL A 79 11.15 0.26 -7.42
CA VAL A 79 12.24 -0.27 -8.26
C VAL A 79 11.69 -0.96 -9.51
N ASN A 80 10.37 -1.04 -9.63
CA ASN A 80 9.64 -1.67 -10.73
C ASN A 80 8.24 -1.06 -10.84
N GLY A 81 7.30 -1.70 -11.53
CA GLY A 81 5.93 -1.22 -11.72
C GLY A 81 5.02 -1.32 -10.49
N ARG A 82 5.47 -1.83 -9.35
CA ARG A 82 4.72 -1.70 -8.09
C ARG A 82 4.81 -0.26 -7.59
N HIS A 83 3.71 0.24 -7.00
CA HIS A 83 3.74 1.59 -6.43
C HIS A 83 4.92 1.79 -5.47
N HIS A 84 5.18 0.82 -4.62
CA HIS A 84 6.40 0.77 -3.83
C HIS A 84 6.84 -0.67 -3.53
N SER A 85 8.14 -0.86 -3.46
CA SER A 85 8.79 -2.09 -3.03
C SER A 85 9.48 -1.91 -1.67
N PHE A 86 9.65 -0.65 -1.25
CA PHE A 86 10.30 -0.28 -0.01
C PHE A 86 9.74 1.03 0.54
N ALA A 87 9.68 1.18 1.87
CA ALA A 87 9.30 2.44 2.48
C ALA A 87 10.00 2.68 3.84
N LEU A 88 10.05 3.96 4.22
CA LEU A 88 10.58 4.45 5.48
C LEU A 88 9.47 5.13 6.28
N ILE A 89 9.38 4.81 7.58
CA ILE A 89 8.49 5.44 8.56
C ILE A 89 9.31 6.20 9.59
N GLY A 90 9.16 7.50 9.66
CA GLY A 90 9.83 8.39 10.61
C GLY A 90 9.19 8.34 12.01
N SER A 91 9.26 7.20 12.68
CA SER A 91 8.66 7.00 14.01
C SER A 91 9.56 7.39 15.18
N GLY A 92 10.78 7.84 14.90
CA GLY A 92 11.81 8.06 15.93
C GLY A 92 12.46 6.77 16.44
N GLN A 93 11.98 5.61 16.03
CA GLN A 93 12.53 4.30 16.37
C GLN A 93 13.34 3.74 15.20
N GLN A 94 14.09 2.68 15.44
CA GLN A 94 14.77 1.91 14.39
C GLN A 94 14.31 0.47 14.46
N GLY A 95 14.05 -0.13 13.29
CA GLY A 95 13.67 -1.53 13.23
C GLY A 95 12.86 -1.88 11.99
N PHE A 96 12.53 -3.13 11.88
CA PHE A 96 11.68 -3.64 10.83
C PHE A 96 10.22 -3.46 11.23
N HIS A 97 9.43 -2.72 10.42
CA HIS A 97 8.01 -2.52 10.69
C HIS A 97 7.18 -3.69 10.17
N HIS A 98 7.27 -3.95 8.88
CA HIS A 98 6.55 -5.06 8.26
C HIS A 98 7.15 -5.45 6.92
N PHE A 99 6.81 -6.64 6.47
CA PHE A 99 6.79 -6.98 5.06
C PHE A 99 5.35 -7.25 4.61
N MET A 100 5.12 -7.13 3.32
CA MET A 100 3.80 -7.26 2.72
C MET A 100 3.80 -8.40 1.71
N VAL A 101 2.70 -9.16 1.69
CA VAL A 101 2.38 -10.13 0.65
C VAL A 101 1.06 -9.74 -0.02
N GLU A 102 1.05 -9.78 -1.37
CA GLU A 102 -0.14 -9.48 -2.16
C GLU A 102 -0.73 -10.75 -2.76
N TYR A 103 -1.95 -11.07 -2.35
CA TYR A 103 -2.68 -12.21 -2.90
C TYR A 103 -3.26 -11.89 -4.28
N LYS A 104 -3.52 -12.95 -5.08
CA LYS A 104 -4.20 -12.83 -6.38
C LYS A 104 -5.69 -12.58 -6.23
N ASN A 105 -6.30 -12.95 -5.10
CA ASN A 105 -7.72 -12.81 -4.82
C ASN A 105 -7.97 -12.05 -3.51
N LEU A 106 -8.97 -11.14 -3.51
CA LEU A 106 -9.41 -10.42 -2.33
C LEU A 106 -9.95 -11.36 -1.24
N ASP A 107 -10.57 -12.47 -1.63
CA ASP A 107 -11.11 -13.45 -0.66
C ASP A 107 -10.03 -14.05 0.22
N ASP A 108 -8.79 -14.19 -0.27
CA ASP A 108 -7.67 -14.63 0.57
C ASP A 108 -7.37 -13.66 1.71
N VAL A 109 -7.51 -12.36 1.46
CA VAL A 109 -7.35 -11.31 2.48
C VAL A 109 -8.49 -11.40 3.50
N GLY A 110 -9.76 -11.44 3.04
CA GLY A 110 -10.94 -11.51 3.90
C GLY A 110 -10.94 -12.76 4.76
N GLN A 111 -10.74 -13.95 4.15
CA GLN A 111 -10.66 -15.22 4.86
C GLN A 111 -9.50 -15.26 5.86
N GLY A 112 -8.32 -14.71 5.48
CA GLY A 112 -7.18 -14.62 6.37
C GLY A 112 -7.45 -13.73 7.57
N TYR A 113 -8.16 -12.62 7.39
CA TYR A 113 -8.59 -11.73 8.44
C TYR A 113 -9.54 -12.43 9.43
N ASP A 114 -10.59 -13.08 8.93
CA ASP A 114 -11.55 -13.82 9.74
C ASP A 114 -10.89 -14.95 10.56
N LEU A 115 -10.05 -15.76 9.91
CA LEU A 115 -9.33 -16.85 10.58
C LEU A 115 -8.40 -16.34 11.68
N LEU A 116 -7.71 -15.22 11.44
CA LEU A 116 -6.82 -14.64 12.45
C LEU A 116 -7.62 -14.12 13.65
N GLN A 117 -8.75 -13.43 13.42
CA GLN A 117 -9.62 -12.98 14.50
C GLN A 117 -10.20 -14.13 15.31
N TYR A 118 -10.58 -15.22 14.65
CA TYR A 118 -11.13 -16.40 15.31
C TYR A 118 -10.08 -17.15 16.16
N ASN A 119 -8.88 -17.34 15.62
CA ASN A 119 -7.85 -18.16 16.24
C ASN A 119 -6.98 -17.40 17.25
N HIS A 120 -6.83 -16.09 17.11
CA HIS A 120 -5.89 -15.28 17.88
C HIS A 120 -6.50 -13.94 18.30
N LYS A 121 -7.00 -13.87 19.53
CA LYS A 121 -7.71 -12.69 20.07
C LYS A 121 -7.00 -11.33 19.85
N ASN A 122 -5.68 -11.31 19.83
CA ASN A 122 -4.86 -10.11 19.66
C ASN A 122 -3.93 -10.23 18.42
N GLY A 123 -4.32 -11.04 17.43
CA GLY A 123 -3.50 -11.28 16.25
C GLY A 123 -3.48 -10.12 15.27
N ILE A 124 -4.52 -9.28 15.25
CA ILE A 124 -4.65 -8.14 14.36
C ILE A 124 -3.91 -6.93 14.94
N ALA A 125 -2.97 -6.38 14.18
CA ALA A 125 -2.29 -5.13 14.49
C ALA A 125 -3.01 -3.92 13.86
N TYR A 126 -3.38 -4.02 12.56
CA TYR A 126 -4.23 -3.05 11.86
C TYR A 126 -5.45 -3.79 11.33
N THR A 127 -6.62 -3.21 11.56
CA THR A 127 -7.87 -3.76 11.01
C THR A 127 -7.85 -3.74 9.47
N LEU A 128 -8.74 -4.51 8.86
CA LEU A 128 -8.97 -4.43 7.42
C LEU A 128 -9.25 -2.98 7.01
N GLY A 129 -8.61 -2.53 5.94
CA GLY A 129 -8.70 -1.17 5.45
C GLY A 129 -8.17 -1.01 4.03
N ARG A 130 -8.14 0.23 3.54
CA ARG A 130 -7.61 0.55 2.21
C ARG A 130 -6.71 1.77 2.26
N HIS A 131 -5.49 1.64 1.77
CA HIS A 131 -4.51 2.71 1.67
C HIS A 131 -4.89 3.76 0.62
N THR A 132 -4.46 5.01 0.86
CA THR A 132 -4.73 6.14 -0.05
C THR A 132 -3.74 6.19 -1.21
N ASN A 133 -2.50 5.80 -0.99
CA ASN A 133 -1.41 5.97 -1.94
C ASN A 133 -1.31 4.83 -2.96
N ASP A 134 -1.24 3.59 -2.52
CA ASP A 134 -1.11 2.41 -3.39
C ASP A 134 -2.41 1.65 -3.61
N TYR A 135 -3.51 2.10 -3.00
CA TYR A 135 -4.85 1.50 -3.09
C TYR A 135 -4.96 0.08 -2.54
N MET A 136 -3.93 -0.40 -1.83
CA MET A 136 -3.92 -1.73 -1.25
C MET A 136 -5.07 -1.89 -0.24
N THR A 137 -5.88 -2.92 -0.43
CA THR A 137 -6.83 -3.40 0.57
C THR A 137 -6.14 -4.47 1.40
N SER A 138 -5.94 -4.21 2.68
CA SER A 138 -5.08 -5.05 3.52
C SER A 138 -5.47 -5.03 4.99
N PHE A 139 -4.87 -5.93 5.74
CA PHE A 139 -4.79 -5.90 7.20
C PHE A 139 -3.39 -6.29 7.65
N TYR A 140 -3.04 -5.94 8.90
CA TYR A 140 -1.73 -6.28 9.45
C TYR A 140 -1.89 -7.24 10.62
N ALA A 141 -1.06 -8.28 10.61
CA ALA A 141 -0.98 -9.29 11.67
C ALA A 141 0.30 -9.12 12.47
N HIS A 142 0.22 -9.36 13.78
CA HIS A 142 1.39 -9.56 14.62
C HIS A 142 2.10 -10.86 14.23
N THR A 143 3.44 -10.81 14.20
CA THR A 143 4.27 -12.01 14.06
C THR A 143 4.95 -12.34 15.39
N PRO A 144 5.32 -13.62 15.61
CA PRO A 144 6.12 -13.99 16.79
C PRO A 144 7.49 -13.29 16.85
N SER A 145 7.98 -12.79 15.71
CA SER A 145 9.28 -12.10 15.60
C SER A 145 9.22 -10.60 15.97
N GLY A 146 8.04 -10.07 16.34
CA GLY A 146 7.86 -8.70 16.82
C GLY A 146 7.66 -7.63 15.75
N PHE A 147 7.68 -7.99 14.47
CA PHE A 147 7.27 -7.13 13.36
C PHE A 147 5.90 -7.56 12.83
N PHE A 148 5.33 -6.80 11.89
CA PHE A 148 4.04 -7.14 11.29
C PHE A 148 4.21 -7.83 9.94
N ILE A 149 3.17 -8.55 9.54
CA ILE A 149 2.95 -8.95 8.15
C ILE A 149 1.68 -8.27 7.64
N GLU A 150 1.79 -7.56 6.52
CA GLU A 150 0.66 -7.00 5.81
C GLU A 150 0.15 -8.02 4.78
N ASN A 151 -1.13 -8.34 4.86
CA ASN A 151 -1.81 -9.25 3.95
C ASN A 151 -2.74 -8.44 3.08
N GLY A 152 -2.44 -8.31 1.78
CA GLY A 152 -3.13 -7.36 0.93
C GLY A 152 -3.52 -7.88 -0.45
N TRP A 153 -4.36 -7.08 -1.13
CA TRP A 153 -4.84 -7.29 -2.48
C TRP A 153 -5.11 -5.96 -3.19
N GLY A 154 -4.91 -5.96 -4.50
CA GLY A 154 -5.35 -4.89 -5.38
C GLY A 154 -4.48 -3.64 -5.33
N GLY A 155 -3.19 -3.81 -5.10
CA GLY A 155 -2.22 -2.73 -5.13
C GLY A 155 -2.12 -2.05 -6.50
N ARG A 156 -1.85 -0.76 -6.46
CA ARG A 156 -1.68 0.08 -7.64
C ARG A 156 -0.44 -0.31 -8.43
N ILE A 157 -0.59 -0.41 -9.75
CA ILE A 157 0.52 -0.53 -10.69
C ILE A 157 0.82 0.86 -11.26
N ILE A 158 2.09 1.21 -11.35
CA ILE A 158 2.58 2.48 -11.91
C ILE A 158 3.45 2.21 -13.14
N ASP A 159 3.58 3.21 -14.00
CA ASP A 159 4.61 3.24 -15.03
C ASP A 159 5.85 3.93 -14.45
N PRO A 160 6.92 3.18 -14.09
CA PRO A 160 8.09 3.76 -13.43
C PRO A 160 8.85 4.76 -14.29
N THR A 161 8.60 4.78 -15.60
CA THR A 161 9.25 5.73 -16.54
C THR A 161 8.54 7.08 -16.60
N LYS A 162 7.27 7.15 -16.15
CA LYS A 162 6.41 8.34 -16.22
C LYS A 162 5.94 8.83 -14.86
N TRP A 163 6.18 8.03 -13.81
CA TRP A 163 5.71 8.36 -12.48
C TRP A 163 6.40 9.61 -11.94
N VAL A 164 5.61 10.54 -11.43
CA VAL A 164 6.09 11.76 -10.80
C VAL A 164 5.86 11.67 -9.29
N PRO A 165 6.92 11.79 -8.48
CA PRO A 165 6.78 11.84 -7.03
C PRO A 165 5.86 12.96 -6.56
N HIS A 166 5.03 12.70 -5.56
CA HIS A 166 4.12 13.71 -5.01
C HIS A 166 3.91 13.52 -3.50
N GLU A 167 3.49 14.60 -2.85
CA GLU A 167 3.09 14.58 -1.46
C GLU A 167 1.66 14.06 -1.31
N THR A 168 1.45 13.14 -0.36
CA THR A 168 0.12 12.65 0.00
C THR A 168 -0.38 13.33 1.27
N ASN A 169 -1.54 13.99 1.18
CA ASN A 169 -2.13 14.80 2.25
C ASN A 169 -3.42 14.20 2.84
N GLU A 170 -3.94 13.11 2.23
CA GLU A 170 -5.18 12.46 2.64
C GLU A 170 -5.03 11.59 3.89
N GLY A 171 -3.82 11.44 4.39
CA GLY A 171 -3.50 10.45 5.42
C GLY A 171 -3.36 9.03 4.82
N PRO A 172 -2.96 8.03 5.62
CA PRO A 172 -2.50 6.75 5.09
C PRO A 172 -3.62 5.82 4.62
N SER A 173 -4.90 6.12 4.89
CA SER A 173 -5.99 5.21 4.54
C SER A 173 -7.29 5.94 4.22
N PHE A 174 -8.00 5.47 3.18
CA PHE A 174 -9.37 5.92 2.87
C PHE A 174 -10.36 5.47 3.95
N TRP A 175 -10.19 4.24 4.43
CA TRP A 175 -11.03 3.64 5.47
C TRP A 175 -10.31 2.48 6.14
N GLY A 176 -10.79 2.04 7.29
CA GLY A 176 -10.19 0.94 8.04
C GLY A 176 -8.81 1.25 8.62
N HIS A 177 -7.94 0.27 8.68
CA HIS A 177 -6.57 0.35 9.22
C HIS A 177 -6.49 1.00 10.61
N GLU A 178 -7.44 0.64 11.49
CA GLU A 178 -7.34 1.03 12.89
C GLU A 178 -6.14 0.35 13.52
N ARG A 179 -5.23 1.10 14.12
CA ARG A 179 -3.97 0.63 14.69
C ARG A 179 -4.18 0.12 16.10
N LEU A 180 -4.58 -1.14 16.25
CA LEU A 180 -4.99 -1.69 17.55
C LEU A 180 -3.85 -1.81 18.57
N TYR A 181 -2.61 -1.81 18.12
CA TYR A 181 -1.41 -1.88 18.96
C TYR A 181 -1.00 -0.52 19.56
N LEU A 182 -1.54 0.59 19.07
CA LEU A 182 -1.25 1.93 19.58
C LEU A 182 -2.19 2.32 20.73
N PRO A 183 -1.76 3.18 21.65
CA PRO A 183 -2.62 3.86 22.61
C PRO A 183 -3.74 4.67 21.91
N ASP A 184 -4.82 4.93 22.63
CA ASP A 184 -6.02 5.58 22.07
C ASP A 184 -5.76 6.99 21.55
N ASP A 185 -4.94 7.76 22.23
CA ASP A 185 -4.56 9.14 21.84
C ASP A 185 -3.76 9.18 20.53
N GLU A 186 -2.87 8.22 20.33
CA GLU A 186 -2.13 8.09 19.08
C GLU A 186 -3.04 7.61 17.93
N ARG A 187 -3.95 6.68 18.21
CA ARG A 187 -4.95 6.21 17.23
C ARG A 187 -5.84 7.34 16.74
N LEU A 188 -6.22 8.27 17.63
CA LEU A 188 -7.08 9.40 17.30
C LEU A 188 -6.51 10.28 16.18
N LYS A 189 -5.19 10.48 16.11
CA LYS A 189 -4.55 11.26 15.03
C LYS A 189 -4.82 10.68 13.65
N PHE A 190 -4.60 9.36 13.50
CA PHE A 190 -4.85 8.67 12.24
C PHE A 190 -6.35 8.58 11.91
N ARG A 191 -7.17 8.35 12.93
CA ARG A 191 -8.63 8.30 12.79
C ARG A 191 -9.19 9.63 12.29
N LYS A 192 -8.72 10.75 12.82
CA LYS A 192 -9.15 12.09 12.40
C LYS A 192 -8.88 12.30 10.91
N LYS A 193 -7.68 12.05 10.42
CA LYS A 193 -7.32 12.14 9.00
C LYS A 193 -8.20 11.24 8.11
N ARG A 194 -8.45 10.02 8.54
CA ARG A 194 -9.32 9.09 7.82
C ARG A 194 -10.76 9.57 7.73
N ILE A 195 -11.32 10.13 8.80
CA ILE A 195 -12.67 10.70 8.80
C ILE A 195 -12.74 11.94 7.90
N GLU A 196 -11.76 12.83 7.94
CA GLU A 196 -11.67 13.98 7.03
C GLU A 196 -11.62 13.52 5.56
N THR A 197 -10.85 12.48 5.26
CA THR A 197 -10.77 11.88 3.91
C THR A 197 -12.12 11.31 3.47
N ALA A 198 -12.82 10.61 4.37
CA ALA A 198 -14.15 10.07 4.10
C ALA A 198 -15.22 11.17 3.90
N GLN A 199 -15.20 12.23 4.72
CA GLN A 199 -16.11 13.37 4.59
C GLN A 199 -15.95 14.12 3.26
N LYS A 200 -14.73 14.17 2.73
CA LYS A 200 -14.42 14.73 1.40
C LYS A 200 -14.78 13.78 0.24
N GLY A 201 -15.30 12.60 0.52
CA GLY A 201 -15.65 11.60 -0.49
C GLY A 201 -14.45 11.06 -1.28
N LYS A 202 -13.22 11.22 -0.76
CA LYS A 202 -12.01 10.71 -1.41
C LYS A 202 -12.02 9.20 -1.47
N ARG A 203 -11.66 8.66 -2.62
CA ARG A 203 -11.66 7.21 -2.89
C ARG A 203 -10.63 6.84 -3.95
N SER A 204 -10.28 5.58 -4.02
CA SER A 204 -9.47 5.06 -5.13
C SER A 204 -10.24 5.17 -6.45
N PRO A 205 -9.55 5.18 -7.60
CA PRO A 205 -10.19 5.07 -8.89
C PRO A 205 -11.14 3.87 -8.94
N MET A 206 -12.21 4.01 -9.70
CA MET A 206 -13.18 2.94 -9.91
C MET A 206 -12.51 1.77 -10.65
N ILE A 207 -12.69 0.56 -10.12
CA ILE A 207 -12.34 -0.67 -10.83
C ILE A 207 -13.53 -1.01 -11.73
N ILE A 208 -13.28 -1.13 -13.02
CA ILE A 208 -14.32 -1.45 -14.00
C ILE A 208 -14.24 -2.93 -14.32
N ASP A 209 -15.10 -3.71 -13.69
CA ASP A 209 -15.18 -5.16 -13.92
C ASP A 209 -15.83 -5.51 -15.28
N CYS A 210 -16.59 -4.56 -15.85
CA CYS A 210 -17.27 -4.72 -17.13
C CYS A 210 -16.93 -3.55 -18.08
N PRO A 211 -15.71 -3.52 -18.65
CA PRO A 211 -15.27 -2.39 -19.48
C PRO A 211 -16.17 -2.15 -20.71
N TRP A 212 -16.80 -3.17 -21.26
CA TRP A 212 -17.77 -3.06 -22.35
C TRP A 212 -19.07 -2.34 -21.93
N LEU A 213 -19.54 -2.55 -20.71
CA LEU A 213 -20.71 -1.83 -20.16
C LEU A 213 -20.37 -0.37 -19.86
N TYR A 214 -19.16 -0.12 -19.33
CA TYR A 214 -18.70 1.23 -19.05
C TYR A 214 -18.52 2.06 -20.33
N GLN A 215 -18.04 1.48 -21.41
CA GLN A 215 -17.93 2.17 -22.71
C GLN A 215 -19.30 2.62 -23.24
N ASN A 216 -20.33 1.80 -23.04
CA ASN A 216 -21.69 2.15 -23.44
C ASN A 216 -22.28 3.27 -22.57
N ILE A 217 -22.00 3.24 -21.25
CA ILE A 217 -22.43 4.31 -20.32
C ILE A 217 -21.71 5.62 -20.67
N LYS A 218 -20.40 5.58 -20.88
CA LYS A 218 -19.60 6.75 -21.24
C LYS A 218 -20.10 7.39 -22.54
N LYS A 219 -20.37 6.58 -23.59
CA LYS A 219 -20.95 7.07 -24.83
C LYS A 219 -22.30 7.72 -24.64
N LYS A 220 -23.15 7.17 -23.78
CA LYS A 220 -24.46 7.75 -23.47
C LYS A 220 -24.35 9.13 -22.82
N TYR A 221 -23.48 9.28 -21.83
CA TYR A 221 -23.23 10.58 -21.18
C TYR A 221 -22.56 11.61 -22.12
N GLU A 222 -21.69 11.17 -23.00
CA GLU A 222 -21.08 12.04 -24.02
C GLU A 222 -22.12 12.55 -25.03
N ILE A 223 -23.09 11.71 -25.42
CA ILE A 223 -24.19 12.09 -26.31
C ILE A 223 -25.16 13.03 -25.59
N GLU A 224 -25.53 12.75 -24.33
CA GLU A 224 -26.41 13.62 -23.54
C GLU A 224 -25.78 15.01 -23.35
N LYS A 225 -24.48 15.10 -23.13
CA LYS A 225 -23.77 16.36 -22.97
C LYS A 225 -23.68 17.18 -24.27
N ILE A 226 -23.51 16.52 -25.41
CA ILE A 226 -23.51 17.17 -26.72
C ILE A 226 -24.92 17.74 -27.04
N GLN A 227 -25.98 16.99 -26.73
CA GLN A 227 -27.37 17.46 -26.90
C GLN A 227 -27.70 18.65 -26.01
N GLU A 228 -27.24 18.65 -24.74
CA GLU A 228 -27.42 19.80 -23.84
C GLU A 228 -26.67 21.04 -24.32
N GLU A 229 -25.49 20.90 -24.96
CA GLU A 229 -24.71 22.00 -25.52
C GLU A 229 -25.38 22.55 -26.81
N GLU A 230 -25.92 21.68 -27.68
CA GLU A 230 -26.63 22.07 -28.90
C GLU A 230 -27.96 22.77 -28.56
N ASP A 231 -28.74 22.27 -27.57
CA ASP A 231 -30.00 22.90 -27.11
C ASP A 231 -29.79 24.29 -26.48
N LEU A 232 -28.60 24.53 -25.90
CA LEU A 232 -28.20 25.84 -25.35
C LEU A 232 -27.79 26.86 -26.43
N GLU A 233 -27.21 26.42 -27.54
CA GLU A 233 -26.84 27.28 -28.67
C GLU A 233 -28.10 27.70 -29.48
N ASP A 234 -29.12 26.87 -29.54
CA ASP A 234 -30.41 27.21 -30.22
C ASP A 234 -31.31 28.17 -29.43
N ILE A 235 -30.96 28.48 -28.16
CA ILE A 235 -31.72 29.38 -27.27
C ILE A 235 -31.07 30.79 -27.18
N LEU A 236 -29.86 30.96 -27.70
CA LEU A 236 -29.10 32.23 -27.72
C LEU A 236 -29.10 32.86 -29.10
#